data_774d00e14a98b8f8c8687ea904976d46
#
_entry.id   774d00e14a98b8f8c8687ea904976d46
#
_cell.length_a   1.000
_cell.length_b   1.000
_cell.length_c   1.000
_cell.angle_alpha   90.00
_cell.angle_beta   90.00
_cell.angle_gamma   90.00
#
_symmetry.space_group_name_H-M   'P 1'
#
loop_
_entity.id
_entity.type
_entity.pdbx_description
1 polymer ?
#
loop_
_entity_poly.entity_id
_entity_poly.type
_entity_poly.pdbx_seq_one_letter_code
_entity_poly.pdbx_strand_id
1 'polypeptide(L)'
;MIPYAHKKAYKTGANLRSSNRLEVYLKNCCVACMSAKQNACRQADVVLVTNIDVPNPYKAILEGNEIKIIKADFDDFNFGGNYMWALAFYKLCALKHVLIETNYGYYAYLDSDVYVQSDFENIWKECDSHIMMYDICHSLQVENYRHFLAEIKSFRGEDCCITHCGGEFFAAKKEDAVMFMSECQQVYAQMTKADFKTTHGDEFIISLAAVKFNVKNAGAYIYRFWTGSRYNPQVLFVGFFPAISAMMNVSIFTSVLSSGLLIIYLILLKFKST
;
A
#
# COMPACT_ATOMS: atom_id res chain seq x y z
N MET A 1 -3.53 -7.49 -3.91
CA MET A 1 -2.09 -7.57 -4.27
C MET A 1 -1.23 -6.72 -3.34
N ILE A 2 0.03 -7.08 -3.17
CA ILE A 2 1.04 -6.30 -2.44
C ILE A 2 2.05 -5.80 -3.48
N PRO A 3 2.10 -4.51 -3.81
CA PRO A 3 3.08 -3.95 -4.75
C PRO A 3 4.40 -3.65 -4.05
N TYR A 4 5.52 -3.98 -4.69
CA TYR A 4 6.84 -3.63 -4.22
C TYR A 4 7.83 -3.40 -5.36
N ALA A 5 8.46 -2.24 -5.43
CA ALA A 5 9.54 -1.96 -6.37
C ALA A 5 10.87 -1.70 -5.67
N HIS A 6 11.95 -2.13 -6.33
CA HIS A 6 13.30 -1.80 -5.92
C HIS A 6 14.11 -1.28 -7.11
N LYS A 7 14.66 -0.08 -6.98
CA LYS A 7 15.68 0.48 -7.90
C LYS A 7 16.77 1.15 -7.05
N LYS A 8 17.98 0.61 -7.09
CA LYS A 8 19.09 1.01 -6.21
C LYS A 8 19.41 2.52 -6.25
N ALA A 9 19.26 3.15 -7.40
CA ALA A 9 19.55 4.58 -7.60
C ALA A 9 18.39 5.50 -7.20
N TYR A 10 17.20 4.96 -6.89
CA TYR A 10 16.04 5.79 -6.60
C TYR A 10 16.04 6.25 -5.15
N LYS A 11 15.77 7.54 -4.97
CA LYS A 11 15.50 8.09 -3.65
C LYS A 11 14.18 7.52 -3.16
N THR A 12 14.19 6.98 -1.96
CA THR A 12 12.98 6.59 -1.25
C THR A 12 12.79 7.59 -0.13
N GLY A 13 11.61 8.16 0.01
CA GLY A 13 11.24 8.98 1.16
C GLY A 13 11.20 8.19 2.48
N ALA A 14 11.63 6.93 2.43
CA ALA A 14 11.50 6.01 3.53
C ALA A 14 12.29 6.44 4.77
N ASN A 15 11.61 6.41 5.90
CA ASN A 15 12.17 6.61 7.23
C ASN A 15 13.15 5.48 7.66
N LEU A 16 13.48 4.56 6.75
CA LEU A 16 14.38 3.44 7.01
C LEU A 16 15.83 3.91 7.06
N ARG A 17 16.41 3.85 8.24
CA ARG A 17 17.84 4.09 8.49
C ARG A 17 18.73 2.88 8.16
N SER A 18 18.14 1.74 7.77
CA SER A 18 18.89 0.51 7.47
C SER A 18 19.71 0.64 6.20
N SER A 19 20.94 0.14 6.22
CA SER A 19 21.79 -0.01 5.03
C SER A 19 21.26 -1.09 4.06
N ASN A 20 20.51 -2.06 4.56
CA ASN A 20 19.92 -3.15 3.77
C ASN A 20 18.41 -2.96 3.58
N ARG A 21 18.03 -1.90 2.86
CA ARG A 21 16.63 -1.58 2.57
C ARG A 21 15.88 -2.70 1.86
N LEU A 22 16.52 -3.35 0.89
CA LEU A 22 15.91 -4.45 0.13
C LEU A 22 15.44 -5.57 1.05
N GLU A 23 16.29 -6.00 1.97
CA GLU A 23 15.96 -7.07 2.92
C GLU A 23 14.79 -6.70 3.82
N VAL A 24 14.78 -5.47 4.36
CA VAL A 24 13.69 -4.99 5.22
C VAL A 24 12.37 -4.99 4.47
N TYR A 25 12.33 -4.46 3.26
CA TYR A 25 11.11 -4.45 2.47
C TYR A 25 10.65 -5.84 2.06
N LEU A 26 11.55 -6.76 1.71
CA LEU A 26 11.16 -8.14 1.39
C LEU A 26 10.58 -8.87 2.61
N LYS A 27 11.12 -8.62 3.81
CA LYS A 27 10.52 -9.13 5.06
C LYS A 27 9.11 -8.58 5.26
N ASN A 28 8.92 -7.28 5.06
CA ASN A 28 7.60 -6.65 5.14
C ASN A 28 6.63 -7.27 4.12
N CYS A 29 7.05 -7.42 2.86
CA CYS A 29 6.24 -8.07 1.81
C CYS A 29 5.81 -9.49 2.23
N CYS A 30 6.72 -10.29 2.78
CA CYS A 30 6.38 -11.63 3.28
C CYS A 30 5.31 -11.55 4.36
N VAL A 31 5.47 -10.67 5.35
CA VAL A 31 4.50 -10.50 6.44
C VAL A 31 3.14 -10.03 5.91
N ALA A 32 3.14 -9.01 5.04
CA ALA A 32 1.90 -8.49 4.45
C ALA A 32 1.17 -9.56 3.63
N CYS A 33 1.89 -10.27 2.76
CA CYS A 33 1.30 -11.34 1.95
C CYS A 33 0.78 -12.51 2.80
N MET A 34 1.57 -12.97 3.77
CA MET A 34 1.19 -14.09 4.62
C MET A 34 0.00 -13.74 5.52
N SER A 35 -0.01 -12.54 6.12
CA SER A 35 -1.15 -12.09 6.92
C SER A 35 -2.42 -11.93 6.08
N ALA A 36 -2.29 -11.41 4.85
CA ALA A 36 -3.39 -11.34 3.91
C ALA A 36 -3.88 -12.73 3.50
N LYS A 37 -2.98 -13.66 3.18
CA LYS A 37 -3.35 -15.05 2.82
C LYS A 37 -4.05 -15.78 3.96
N GLN A 38 -3.60 -15.56 5.20
CA GLN A 38 -4.17 -16.19 6.38
C GLN A 38 -5.54 -15.62 6.75
N ASN A 39 -5.72 -14.30 6.61
CA ASN A 39 -6.86 -13.57 7.15
C ASN A 39 -7.78 -12.98 6.05
N ALA A 40 -7.37 -12.99 4.77
CA ALA A 40 -8.27 -12.66 3.68
C ALA A 40 -9.35 -13.73 3.53
N CYS A 41 -10.45 -13.35 2.93
CA CYS A 41 -11.51 -14.31 2.59
C CYS A 41 -10.94 -15.47 1.77
N ARG A 42 -11.53 -16.66 1.93
CA ARG A 42 -11.06 -17.91 1.27
C ARG A 42 -11.02 -17.84 -0.24
N GLN A 43 -11.73 -16.88 -0.84
CA GLN A 43 -11.85 -16.71 -2.30
C GLN A 43 -10.84 -15.71 -2.88
N ALA A 44 -10.06 -15.03 -2.04
CA ALA A 44 -9.09 -14.03 -2.51
C ALA A 44 -7.72 -14.66 -2.80
N ASP A 45 -7.22 -14.42 -4.01
CA ASP A 45 -5.83 -14.70 -4.35
C ASP A 45 -4.93 -13.57 -3.82
N VAL A 46 -3.88 -13.93 -3.10
CA VAL A 46 -2.85 -13.00 -2.64
C VAL A 46 -1.65 -13.09 -3.56
N VAL A 47 -1.21 -11.95 -4.08
CA VAL A 47 -0.07 -11.88 -4.99
C VAL A 47 0.90 -10.79 -4.56
N LEU A 48 2.20 -11.07 -4.65
CA LEU A 48 3.26 -10.06 -4.62
C LEU A 48 3.51 -9.62 -6.07
N VAL A 49 3.42 -8.30 -6.33
CA VAL A 49 3.78 -7.73 -7.63
C VAL A 49 5.06 -6.94 -7.46
N THR A 50 6.09 -7.26 -8.25
CA THR A 50 7.40 -6.62 -8.08
C THR A 50 8.18 -6.54 -9.41
N ASN A 51 9.09 -5.56 -9.48
CA ASN A 51 9.95 -5.37 -10.65
C ASN A 51 11.30 -6.10 -10.53
N ILE A 52 11.52 -6.86 -9.48
CA ILE A 52 12.78 -7.59 -9.25
C ILE A 52 12.55 -9.10 -9.20
N ASP A 53 13.61 -9.86 -9.41
CA ASP A 53 13.63 -11.27 -9.05
C ASP A 53 13.79 -11.39 -7.53
N VAL A 54 12.78 -11.99 -6.89
CA VAL A 54 12.77 -12.14 -5.43
C VAL A 54 13.83 -13.14 -5.02
N PRO A 55 14.83 -12.77 -4.21
CA PRO A 55 15.89 -13.69 -3.79
C PRO A 55 15.39 -14.66 -2.74
N ASN A 56 16.06 -15.82 -2.63
CA ASN A 56 15.92 -16.70 -1.47
C ASN A 56 16.51 -16.03 -0.22
N PRO A 57 15.93 -16.28 0.97
CA PRO A 57 14.84 -17.24 1.26
C PRO A 57 13.42 -16.71 1.00
N TYR A 58 13.23 -15.44 0.66
CA TYR A 58 11.92 -14.80 0.57
C TYR A 58 11.02 -15.43 -0.50
N LYS A 59 11.61 -15.78 -1.66
CA LYS A 59 10.89 -16.49 -2.72
C LYS A 59 10.32 -17.80 -2.22
N ALA A 60 11.13 -18.62 -1.57
CA ALA A 60 10.70 -19.91 -1.03
C ALA A 60 9.60 -19.77 0.04
N ILE A 61 9.67 -18.71 0.89
CA ILE A 61 8.65 -18.42 1.89
C ILE A 61 7.31 -18.08 1.20
N LEU A 62 7.32 -17.23 0.19
CA LEU A 62 6.10 -16.83 -0.52
C LEU A 62 5.48 -18.01 -1.25
N GLU A 63 6.26 -18.71 -2.06
CA GLU A 63 5.78 -19.86 -2.85
C GLU A 63 5.31 -21.01 -1.94
N GLY A 64 6.00 -21.27 -0.83
CA GLY A 64 5.60 -22.27 0.16
C GLY A 64 4.27 -21.95 0.89
N ASN A 65 3.83 -20.69 0.85
CA ASN A 65 2.53 -20.25 1.35
C ASN A 65 1.52 -19.97 0.22
N GLU A 66 1.73 -20.52 -0.98
CA GLU A 66 0.86 -20.37 -2.15
C GLU A 66 0.64 -18.91 -2.58
N ILE A 67 1.60 -18.03 -2.32
CA ILE A 67 1.57 -16.64 -2.74
C ILE A 67 2.25 -16.53 -4.09
N LYS A 68 1.50 -16.11 -5.10
CA LYS A 68 2.04 -15.91 -6.45
C LYS A 68 2.92 -14.66 -6.49
N ILE A 69 4.04 -14.75 -7.20
CA ILE A 69 4.90 -13.60 -7.49
C ILE A 69 4.71 -13.22 -8.95
N ILE A 70 4.21 -12.00 -9.18
CA ILE A 70 4.01 -11.45 -10.52
C ILE A 70 5.11 -10.43 -10.77
N LYS A 71 5.84 -10.61 -11.87
CA LYS A 71 6.86 -9.64 -12.29
C LYS A 71 6.20 -8.60 -13.20
N ALA A 72 6.33 -7.32 -12.81
CA ALA A 72 5.84 -6.19 -13.59
C ALA A 72 6.92 -5.11 -13.63
N ASP A 73 7.23 -4.61 -14.81
CA ASP A 73 8.22 -3.55 -14.98
C ASP A 73 7.72 -2.22 -14.38
N PHE A 74 8.65 -1.35 -14.02
CA PHE A 74 8.34 0.00 -13.57
C PHE A 74 8.56 0.97 -14.75
N ASP A 75 7.68 0.90 -15.72
CA ASP A 75 7.72 1.62 -17.00
C ASP A 75 6.69 2.76 -17.09
N ASP A 76 5.64 2.71 -16.29
CA ASP A 76 4.59 3.73 -16.18
C ASP A 76 4.63 4.41 -14.80
N PHE A 77 4.03 5.59 -14.65
CA PHE A 77 4.03 6.39 -13.42
C PHE A 77 5.45 6.66 -12.86
N ASN A 78 6.44 6.68 -13.72
CA ASN A 78 7.84 6.77 -13.36
C ASN A 78 8.37 8.19 -13.57
N PHE A 79 8.48 8.97 -12.50
CA PHE A 79 9.01 10.34 -12.51
C PHE A 79 10.55 10.41 -12.43
N GLY A 80 11.24 9.26 -12.43
CA GLY A 80 12.70 9.18 -12.32
C GLY A 80 13.22 9.14 -10.88
N GLY A 81 14.49 8.71 -10.75
CA GLY A 81 15.10 8.37 -9.46
C GLY A 81 15.33 9.52 -8.49
N ASN A 82 15.36 10.76 -8.98
CA ASN A 82 15.55 11.95 -8.15
C ASN A 82 14.24 12.47 -7.53
N TYR A 83 13.11 11.90 -7.91
CA TYR A 83 11.82 12.29 -7.38
C TYR A 83 11.67 11.75 -5.95
N MET A 84 11.19 12.59 -5.03
CA MET A 84 10.82 12.12 -3.69
C MET A 84 9.64 11.16 -3.81
N TRP A 85 9.66 10.05 -3.08
CA TRP A 85 8.63 9.00 -3.18
C TRP A 85 8.55 8.30 -4.55
N ALA A 86 9.59 8.37 -5.40
CA ALA A 86 9.57 7.78 -6.74
C ALA A 86 9.07 6.32 -6.77
N LEU A 87 9.45 5.50 -5.78
CA LEU A 87 9.03 4.10 -5.71
C LEU A 87 7.58 3.89 -5.24
N ALA A 88 6.96 4.89 -4.58
CA ALA A 88 5.57 4.78 -4.15
C ALA A 88 4.59 4.69 -5.32
N PHE A 89 4.92 5.34 -6.44
CA PHE A 89 4.11 5.29 -7.66
C PHE A 89 4.04 3.90 -8.30
N TYR A 90 4.94 3.00 -7.95
CA TYR A 90 4.94 1.64 -8.49
C TYR A 90 3.64 0.88 -8.23
N LYS A 91 2.94 1.18 -7.15
CA LYS A 91 1.65 0.53 -6.86
C LYS A 91 0.61 0.74 -7.96
N LEU A 92 0.63 1.91 -8.62
CA LEU A 92 -0.24 2.20 -9.75
C LEU A 92 0.18 1.40 -10.99
N CYS A 93 1.50 1.29 -11.25
CA CYS A 93 2.03 0.44 -12.30
C CYS A 93 1.66 -1.03 -12.07
N ALA A 94 1.82 -1.51 -10.84
CA ALA A 94 1.47 -2.88 -10.45
C ALA A 94 -0.04 -3.16 -10.59
N LEU A 95 -0.90 -2.22 -10.17
CA LEU A 95 -2.35 -2.37 -10.32
C LEU A 95 -2.75 -2.43 -11.80
N LYS A 96 -2.22 -1.53 -12.62
CA LYS A 96 -2.44 -1.55 -14.08
C LYS A 96 -2.06 -2.91 -14.68
N HIS A 97 -0.88 -3.43 -14.34
CA HIS A 97 -0.40 -4.71 -14.84
C HIS A 97 -1.33 -5.86 -14.45
N VAL A 98 -1.73 -5.94 -13.18
CA VAL A 98 -2.63 -7.00 -12.70
C VAL A 98 -4.02 -6.90 -13.33
N LEU A 99 -4.55 -5.69 -13.55
CA LEU A 99 -5.83 -5.49 -14.24
C LEU A 99 -5.82 -6.00 -15.68
N ILE A 100 -4.68 -5.92 -16.37
CA ILE A 100 -4.51 -6.42 -17.75
C ILE A 100 -4.33 -7.94 -17.77
N GLU A 101 -3.48 -8.47 -16.88
CA GLU A 101 -3.06 -9.87 -16.92
C GLU A 101 -4.01 -10.84 -16.23
N THR A 102 -5.00 -10.33 -15.47
CA THR A 102 -5.91 -11.19 -14.70
C THR A 102 -7.37 -10.82 -14.91
N ASN A 103 -8.27 -11.71 -14.52
CA ASN A 103 -9.72 -11.52 -14.71
C ASN A 103 -10.50 -11.82 -13.42
N TYR A 104 -10.20 -11.08 -12.33
CA TYR A 104 -10.97 -11.14 -11.09
C TYR A 104 -12.14 -10.15 -11.14
N GLY A 105 -13.21 -10.41 -10.37
CA GLY A 105 -14.33 -9.48 -10.22
C GLY A 105 -13.97 -8.24 -9.38
N TYR A 106 -13.05 -8.40 -8.43
CA TYR A 106 -12.62 -7.34 -7.52
C TYR A 106 -11.11 -7.31 -7.39
N TYR A 107 -10.58 -6.13 -7.12
CA TYR A 107 -9.16 -5.90 -6.92
C TYR A 107 -8.93 -5.06 -5.68
N ALA A 108 -7.90 -5.40 -4.91
CA ALA A 108 -7.39 -4.55 -3.86
C ALA A 108 -5.86 -4.52 -3.88
N TYR A 109 -5.27 -3.38 -3.57
CA TYR A 109 -3.87 -3.33 -3.18
C TYR A 109 -3.72 -2.89 -1.73
N LEU A 110 -2.68 -3.38 -1.10
CA LEU A 110 -2.23 -3.06 0.25
C LEU A 110 -0.75 -2.71 0.16
N ASP A 111 -0.30 -1.67 0.86
CA ASP A 111 1.13 -1.39 0.94
C ASP A 111 1.91 -2.56 1.56
N SER A 112 3.20 -2.64 1.26
CA SER A 112 4.05 -3.75 1.72
C SER A 112 4.31 -3.77 3.23
N ASP A 113 3.93 -2.72 3.94
CA ASP A 113 4.05 -2.59 5.39
C ASP A 113 2.70 -2.65 6.13
N VAL A 114 1.69 -3.19 5.47
CA VAL A 114 0.37 -3.45 6.04
C VAL A 114 0.33 -4.85 6.65
N TYR A 115 -0.38 -4.99 7.76
CA TYR A 115 -0.68 -6.27 8.40
C TYR A 115 -2.19 -6.50 8.45
N VAL A 116 -2.66 -7.58 7.82
CA VAL A 116 -4.08 -7.97 7.82
C VAL A 116 -4.35 -8.79 9.09
N GLN A 117 -5.25 -8.29 9.95
CA GLN A 117 -5.54 -8.91 11.26
C GLN A 117 -6.70 -9.90 11.24
N SER A 118 -7.68 -9.67 10.38
CA SER A 118 -8.89 -10.49 10.32
C SER A 118 -9.52 -10.41 8.93
N ASP A 119 -10.55 -11.21 8.73
CA ASP A 119 -11.34 -11.26 7.51
C ASP A 119 -11.95 -9.89 7.16
N PHE A 120 -11.95 -9.58 5.89
CA PHE A 120 -12.49 -8.35 5.33
C PHE A 120 -13.47 -8.58 4.17
N GLU A 121 -14.11 -9.74 4.11
CA GLU A 121 -15.06 -10.10 3.04
C GLU A 121 -16.12 -9.04 2.77
N ASN A 122 -16.56 -8.34 3.83
CA ASN A 122 -17.57 -7.30 3.69
C ASN A 122 -17.12 -6.12 2.80
N ILE A 123 -15.81 -5.93 2.62
CA ILE A 123 -15.32 -4.85 1.75
C ILE A 123 -15.72 -5.05 0.28
N TRP A 124 -15.86 -6.31 -0.16
CA TRP A 124 -16.27 -6.62 -1.53
C TRP A 124 -17.70 -6.17 -1.82
N LYS A 125 -18.60 -6.28 -0.82
CA LYS A 125 -19.98 -5.75 -0.92
C LYS A 125 -19.99 -4.24 -1.03
N GLU A 126 -19.08 -3.56 -0.34
CA GLU A 126 -18.93 -2.11 -0.47
C GLU A 126 -18.43 -1.72 -1.86
N CYS A 127 -17.56 -2.53 -2.45
CA CYS A 127 -17.02 -2.33 -3.78
C CYS A 127 -18.07 -2.48 -4.90
N ASP A 128 -19.24 -3.04 -4.64
CA ASP A 128 -20.34 -3.08 -5.62
C ASP A 128 -20.81 -1.67 -6.02
N SER A 129 -20.69 -0.70 -5.11
CA SER A 129 -21.21 0.66 -5.29
C SER A 129 -20.16 1.75 -5.09
N HIS A 130 -18.98 1.42 -4.60
CA HIS A 130 -17.96 2.39 -4.22
C HIS A 130 -16.55 1.92 -4.59
N ILE A 131 -15.66 2.87 -4.80
CA ILE A 131 -14.23 2.64 -4.63
C ILE A 131 -13.90 2.85 -3.15
N MET A 132 -13.18 1.89 -2.56
CA MET A 132 -12.78 1.95 -1.16
C MET A 132 -11.35 2.50 -1.07
N MET A 133 -11.18 3.62 -0.38
CA MET A 133 -9.87 4.26 -0.15
C MET A 133 -9.78 4.77 1.28
N TYR A 134 -8.58 4.86 1.82
CA TYR A 134 -8.39 5.40 3.15
C TYR A 134 -8.29 6.93 3.07
N ASP A 135 -9.20 7.62 3.77
CA ASP A 135 -9.17 9.08 3.91
C ASP A 135 -8.21 9.48 5.04
N ILE A 136 -7.08 10.05 4.68
CA ILE A 136 -6.07 10.47 5.65
C ILE A 136 -6.30 11.86 6.23
N CYS A 137 -7.31 12.59 5.77
CA CYS A 137 -7.66 13.90 6.32
C CYS A 137 -7.98 13.84 7.81
N HIS A 138 -8.55 12.72 8.28
CA HIS A 138 -8.87 12.53 9.69
C HIS A 138 -7.65 12.36 10.59
N SER A 139 -6.52 11.90 10.05
CA SER A 139 -5.28 11.68 10.81
C SER A 139 -4.23 12.76 10.58
N LEU A 140 -4.42 13.61 9.59
CA LEU A 140 -3.51 14.71 9.28
C LEU A 140 -3.79 15.91 10.18
N GLN A 141 -2.71 16.57 10.58
CA GLN A 141 -2.81 17.93 11.10
C GLN A 141 -3.39 18.83 9.99
N VAL A 142 -4.22 19.79 10.38
CA VAL A 142 -4.88 20.71 9.44
C VAL A 142 -3.89 21.38 8.49
N GLU A 143 -2.67 21.62 8.92
CA GLU A 143 -1.59 22.21 8.12
C GLU A 143 -1.15 21.33 6.95
N ASN A 144 -0.98 20.03 7.17
CA ASN A 144 -0.61 19.08 6.09
C ASN A 144 -1.69 19.01 5.01
N TYR A 145 -2.95 19.02 5.42
CA TYR A 145 -4.07 19.05 4.47
C TYR A 145 -4.12 20.37 3.68
N ARG A 146 -3.86 21.51 4.34
CA ARG A 146 -3.75 22.80 3.64
C ARG A 146 -2.62 22.80 2.62
N HIS A 147 -1.48 22.20 2.94
CA HIS A 147 -0.36 22.08 2.01
C HIS A 147 -0.74 21.23 0.80
N PHE A 148 -1.42 20.09 1.03
CA PHE A 148 -1.95 19.25 -0.05
C PHE A 148 -2.90 20.03 -0.97
N LEU A 149 -3.88 20.76 -0.42
CA LEU A 149 -4.80 21.59 -1.20
C LEU A 149 -4.09 22.70 -1.96
N ALA A 150 -3.04 23.29 -1.40
CA ALA A 150 -2.24 24.31 -2.09
C ALA A 150 -1.50 23.72 -3.31
N GLU A 151 -0.98 22.50 -3.22
CA GLU A 151 -0.40 21.79 -4.38
C GLU A 151 -1.47 21.50 -5.44
N ILE A 152 -2.68 21.06 -5.04
CA ILE A 152 -3.80 20.83 -5.96
C ILE A 152 -4.16 22.15 -6.68
N LYS A 153 -4.31 23.25 -5.95
CA LYS A 153 -4.55 24.57 -6.53
C LYS A 153 -3.46 24.97 -7.52
N SER A 154 -2.20 24.79 -7.16
CA SER A 154 -1.07 25.08 -8.05
C SER A 154 -1.12 24.28 -9.34
N PHE A 155 -1.54 23.01 -9.27
CA PHE A 155 -1.64 22.13 -10.42
C PHE A 155 -2.88 22.38 -11.27
N ARG A 156 -4.06 22.59 -10.65
CA ARG A 156 -5.35 22.76 -11.34
C ARG A 156 -5.64 24.19 -11.77
N GLY A 157 -5.01 25.17 -11.12
CA GLY A 157 -5.28 26.59 -11.32
C GLY A 157 -6.50 27.13 -10.59
N GLU A 158 -7.18 26.31 -9.81
CA GLU A 158 -8.40 26.65 -9.07
C GLU A 158 -8.42 26.05 -7.67
N ASP A 159 -9.16 26.67 -6.77
CA ASP A 159 -9.43 26.13 -5.44
C ASP A 159 -10.41 24.97 -5.54
N CYS A 160 -10.05 23.84 -4.95
CA CYS A 160 -10.93 22.70 -4.80
C CYS A 160 -10.77 22.07 -3.42
N CYS A 161 -11.85 21.47 -2.94
CA CYS A 161 -11.85 20.65 -1.73
C CYS A 161 -12.02 19.20 -2.15
N ILE A 162 -10.98 18.41 -2.00
CA ILE A 162 -10.98 16.98 -2.35
C ILE A 162 -10.51 16.15 -1.17
N THR A 163 -10.96 14.89 -1.12
CA THR A 163 -10.46 13.94 -0.13
C THR A 163 -8.99 13.64 -0.39
N HIS A 164 -8.16 13.70 0.65
CA HIS A 164 -6.79 13.25 0.59
C HIS A 164 -6.77 11.74 0.83
N CYS A 165 -6.71 10.98 -0.25
CA CYS A 165 -6.67 9.52 -0.21
C CYS A 165 -5.26 9.03 0.09
N GLY A 166 -5.13 8.18 1.09
CA GLY A 166 -3.86 7.53 1.42
C GLY A 166 -3.51 6.43 0.43
N GLY A 167 -2.21 6.31 0.14
CA GLY A 167 -1.68 5.35 -0.81
C GLY A 167 -1.59 3.91 -0.30
N GLU A 168 -1.87 3.66 0.98
CA GLU A 168 -1.73 2.36 1.61
C GLU A 168 -2.80 1.33 1.22
N PHE A 169 -3.94 1.80 0.71
CA PHE A 169 -5.06 0.93 0.42
C PHE A 169 -5.95 1.43 -0.72
N PHE A 170 -6.36 0.50 -1.56
CA PHE A 170 -7.39 0.67 -2.58
C PHE A 170 -8.15 -0.64 -2.72
N ALA A 171 -9.48 -0.58 -2.88
CA ALA A 171 -10.27 -1.72 -3.35
C ALA A 171 -11.43 -1.25 -4.21
N ALA A 172 -11.75 -2.02 -5.25
CA ALA A 172 -12.85 -1.74 -6.18
C ALA A 172 -13.26 -3.01 -6.94
N LYS A 173 -14.47 -3.00 -7.52
CA LYS A 173 -14.80 -3.95 -8.58
C LYS A 173 -14.00 -3.65 -9.83
N LYS A 174 -13.87 -4.65 -10.72
CA LYS A 174 -13.01 -4.59 -11.90
C LYS A 174 -13.26 -3.37 -12.77
N GLU A 175 -14.51 -3.09 -13.09
CA GLU A 175 -14.89 -2.00 -13.99
C GLU A 175 -14.45 -0.65 -13.42
N ASP A 176 -14.71 -0.41 -12.14
CA ASP A 176 -14.31 0.81 -11.46
C ASP A 176 -12.80 0.92 -11.31
N ALA A 177 -12.10 -0.19 -11.05
CA ALA A 177 -10.64 -0.21 -10.98
C ALA A 177 -9.98 0.13 -12.32
N VAL A 178 -10.53 -0.37 -13.44
CA VAL A 178 -10.05 -0.03 -14.80
C VAL A 178 -10.27 1.45 -15.11
N MET A 179 -11.47 1.97 -14.81
CA MET A 179 -11.77 3.39 -15.03
C MET A 179 -10.90 4.28 -14.13
N PHE A 180 -10.73 3.91 -12.86
CA PHE A 180 -9.86 4.63 -11.92
C PHE A 180 -8.40 4.66 -12.42
N MET A 181 -7.90 3.54 -12.93
CA MET A 181 -6.56 3.48 -13.50
C MET A 181 -6.39 4.39 -14.72
N SER A 182 -7.41 4.45 -15.60
CA SER A 182 -7.42 5.39 -16.72
C SER A 182 -7.33 6.84 -16.24
N GLU A 183 -8.05 7.21 -15.18
CA GLU A 183 -7.96 8.56 -14.61
C GLU A 183 -6.60 8.84 -13.98
N CYS A 184 -6.01 7.87 -13.27
CA CYS A 184 -4.64 8.00 -12.75
C CYS A 184 -3.64 8.25 -13.88
N GLN A 185 -3.77 7.55 -15.02
CA GLN A 185 -2.91 7.77 -16.18
C GLN A 185 -3.09 9.16 -16.80
N GLN A 186 -4.32 9.68 -16.85
CA GLN A 186 -4.57 11.04 -17.32
C GLN A 186 -3.91 12.08 -16.42
N VAL A 187 -4.05 11.94 -15.09
CA VAL A 187 -3.40 12.83 -14.12
C VAL A 187 -1.88 12.77 -14.28
N TYR A 188 -1.31 11.55 -14.36
CA TYR A 188 0.13 11.36 -14.59
C TYR A 188 0.62 12.04 -15.86
N ALA A 189 -0.10 11.88 -16.98
CA ALA A 189 0.23 12.52 -18.24
C ALA A 189 0.19 14.05 -18.15
N GLN A 190 -0.81 14.61 -17.45
CA GLN A 190 -0.90 16.05 -17.19
C GLN A 190 0.27 16.56 -16.35
N MET A 191 0.62 15.86 -15.25
CA MET A 191 1.77 16.19 -14.41
C MET A 191 3.07 16.16 -15.21
N THR A 192 3.27 15.12 -16.01
CA THR A 192 4.48 14.97 -16.86
C THR A 192 4.57 16.09 -17.88
N LYS A 193 3.46 16.42 -18.56
CA LYS A 193 3.40 17.52 -19.54
C LYS A 193 3.71 18.88 -18.92
N ALA A 194 3.28 19.10 -17.67
CA ALA A 194 3.48 20.35 -16.94
C ALA A 194 4.84 20.38 -16.18
N ASP A 195 5.65 19.34 -16.25
CA ASP A 195 6.82 19.11 -15.35
C ASP A 195 6.46 19.35 -13.86
N PHE A 196 5.22 19.01 -13.48
CA PHE A 196 4.73 19.24 -12.14
C PHE A 196 5.20 18.11 -11.20
N LYS A 197 5.71 18.49 -10.03
CA LYS A 197 6.20 17.57 -9.01
C LYS A 197 5.50 17.85 -7.68
N THR A 198 4.79 16.83 -7.17
CA THR A 198 4.14 16.91 -5.86
C THR A 198 5.08 16.42 -4.76
N THR A 199 4.84 16.88 -3.54
CA THR A 199 5.51 16.33 -2.33
C THR A 199 4.73 15.17 -1.70
N HIS A 200 3.51 14.88 -2.20
CA HIS A 200 2.59 13.88 -1.65
C HIS A 200 2.64 12.51 -2.36
N GLY A 201 3.61 12.30 -3.26
CA GLY A 201 3.80 11.02 -3.92
C GLY A 201 2.59 10.56 -4.73
N ASP A 202 2.31 9.27 -4.67
CA ASP A 202 1.18 8.65 -5.35
C ASP A 202 -0.18 9.12 -4.81
N GLU A 203 -0.26 9.55 -3.55
CA GLU A 203 -1.47 10.10 -2.92
C GLU A 203 -2.04 11.30 -3.69
N PHE A 204 -1.20 12.08 -4.35
CA PHE A 204 -1.63 13.19 -5.20
C PHE A 204 -2.39 12.70 -6.44
N ILE A 205 -1.88 11.71 -7.15
CA ILE A 205 -2.52 11.15 -8.34
C ILE A 205 -3.84 10.47 -7.98
N ILE A 206 -3.81 9.61 -6.96
CA ILE A 206 -5.00 8.84 -6.57
C ILE A 206 -6.12 9.74 -6.04
N SER A 207 -5.78 10.79 -5.30
CA SER A 207 -6.78 11.73 -4.79
C SER A 207 -7.44 12.53 -5.92
N LEU A 208 -6.66 12.98 -6.91
CA LEU A 208 -7.21 13.68 -8.08
C LEU A 208 -8.04 12.76 -8.96
N ALA A 209 -7.64 11.52 -9.16
CA ALA A 209 -8.42 10.54 -9.91
C ALA A 209 -9.73 10.20 -9.18
N ALA A 210 -9.69 10.09 -7.86
CA ALA A 210 -10.81 9.72 -7.00
C ALA A 210 -12.01 10.69 -7.08
N VAL A 211 -11.79 11.95 -7.46
CA VAL A 211 -12.85 12.98 -7.58
C VAL A 211 -13.98 12.54 -8.51
N LYS A 212 -13.70 11.68 -9.50
CA LYS A 212 -14.69 11.22 -10.49
C LYS A 212 -15.51 10.02 -10.04
N PHE A 213 -15.24 9.49 -8.85
CA PHE A 213 -15.84 8.25 -8.37
C PHE A 213 -16.62 8.43 -7.09
N ASN A 214 -17.53 7.50 -6.84
CA ASN A 214 -18.18 7.37 -5.54
C ASN A 214 -17.21 6.66 -4.58
N VAL A 215 -16.44 7.45 -3.82
CA VAL A 215 -15.43 6.94 -2.90
C VAL A 215 -16.02 6.79 -1.51
N LYS A 216 -15.83 5.62 -0.90
CA LYS A 216 -16.15 5.37 0.50
C LYS A 216 -14.87 5.24 1.31
N ASN A 217 -14.84 5.92 2.47
CA ASN A 217 -13.71 5.85 3.38
C ASN A 217 -13.57 4.44 3.97
N ALA A 218 -12.41 3.83 3.76
CA ALA A 218 -12.06 2.51 4.28
C ALA A 218 -11.63 2.53 5.76
N GLY A 219 -11.78 3.65 6.47
CA GLY A 219 -11.38 3.79 7.88
C GLY A 219 -12.08 2.84 8.85
N ALA A 220 -13.20 2.20 8.44
CA ALA A 220 -13.81 1.10 9.19
C ALA A 220 -13.01 -0.21 9.11
N TYR A 221 -12.17 -0.37 8.10
CA TYR A 221 -11.36 -1.56 7.81
C TYR A 221 -9.89 -1.34 8.06
N ILE A 222 -9.41 -0.08 7.97
CA ILE A 222 -8.00 0.27 7.96
C ILE A 222 -7.71 1.22 9.09
N TYR A 223 -6.63 0.96 9.78
CA TYR A 223 -6.06 1.89 10.74
C TYR A 223 -4.62 2.21 10.38
N ARG A 224 -4.37 3.49 10.11
CA ARG A 224 -3.03 3.99 9.83
C ARG A 224 -2.32 4.28 11.14
N PHE A 225 -1.26 3.54 11.40
CA PHE A 225 -0.49 3.67 12.62
C PHE A 225 0.82 4.41 12.35
N TRP A 226 0.96 5.59 12.92
CA TRP A 226 2.19 6.37 12.88
C TRP A 226 2.91 6.33 14.22
N THR A 227 4.22 6.63 14.22
CA THR A 227 5.00 6.76 15.45
C THR A 227 4.27 7.67 16.46
N GLY A 228 4.01 7.16 17.66
CA GLY A 228 3.25 7.86 18.71
C GLY A 228 1.75 7.65 18.72
N SER A 229 1.17 7.03 17.69
CA SER A 229 -0.25 6.65 17.71
C SER A 229 -0.48 5.41 18.58
N ARG A 230 -1.72 5.24 19.07
CA ARG A 230 -2.10 4.06 19.84
C ARG A 230 -2.66 2.99 18.92
N TYR A 231 -2.27 1.75 19.17
CA TYR A 231 -2.83 0.59 18.48
C TYR A 231 -4.34 0.45 18.77
N ASN A 232 -5.13 0.23 17.72
CA ASN A 232 -6.55 -0.07 17.83
C ASN A 232 -6.81 -1.52 17.37
N PRO A 233 -7.16 -2.46 18.27
CA PRO A 233 -7.37 -3.86 17.93
C PRO A 233 -8.67 -4.13 17.16
N GLN A 234 -9.55 -3.14 17.01
CA GLN A 234 -10.86 -3.30 16.35
C GLN A 234 -10.80 -3.13 14.83
N VAL A 235 -9.66 -2.69 14.28
CA VAL A 235 -9.51 -2.54 12.83
C VAL A 235 -8.91 -3.79 12.19
N LEU A 236 -9.27 -4.03 10.93
CA LEU A 236 -8.88 -5.22 10.18
C LEU A 236 -7.46 -5.14 9.61
N PHE A 237 -7.02 -3.91 9.31
CA PHE A 237 -5.70 -3.65 8.75
C PHE A 237 -4.94 -2.70 9.66
N VAL A 238 -3.68 -2.98 9.86
CA VAL A 238 -2.77 -2.07 10.54
C VAL A 238 -1.68 -1.72 9.53
N GLY A 239 -1.71 -0.50 9.07
CA GLY A 239 -0.64 0.05 8.26
C GLY A 239 0.55 0.32 9.18
N PHE A 240 1.62 -0.41 8.98
CA PHE A 240 2.92 -0.23 9.59
C PHE A 240 3.31 -1.12 10.77
N PHE A 241 4.52 -1.60 10.71
CA PHE A 241 5.21 -2.49 11.66
C PHE A 241 5.24 -2.03 13.14
N PRO A 242 5.29 -0.72 13.49
CA PRO A 242 5.21 -0.28 14.88
C PRO A 242 3.96 -0.70 15.63
N ALA A 243 2.88 -1.03 14.91
CA ALA A 243 1.66 -1.53 15.55
C ALA A 243 1.86 -2.90 16.23
N ILE A 244 2.69 -3.76 15.65
CA ILE A 244 3.04 -5.05 16.25
C ILE A 244 3.88 -4.83 17.51
N SER A 245 4.73 -3.80 17.55
CA SER A 245 5.52 -3.49 18.76
C SER A 245 4.68 -2.97 19.92
N ALA A 246 3.55 -2.33 19.64
CA ALA A 246 2.63 -1.91 20.69
C ALA A 246 1.84 -3.07 21.31
N MET A 247 1.67 -4.19 20.58
CA MET A 247 1.06 -5.42 21.10
C MET A 247 2.00 -6.25 21.96
N MET A 248 3.31 -6.05 21.82
CA MET A 248 4.34 -6.79 22.51
C MET A 248 5.16 -5.83 23.36
N ASN A 249 5.43 -6.18 24.62
CA ASN A 249 6.25 -5.36 25.51
C ASN A 249 7.53 -4.88 24.78
N VAL A 250 7.69 -3.57 24.69
CA VAL A 250 8.67 -2.83 23.86
C VAL A 250 10.11 -3.32 23.94
N SER A 251 10.51 -3.90 25.09
CA SER A 251 11.90 -4.37 25.31
C SER A 251 12.31 -5.62 24.50
N ILE A 252 11.33 -6.45 24.11
CA ILE A 252 11.60 -7.66 23.32
C ILE A 252 11.69 -7.33 21.83
N PHE A 253 10.99 -6.28 21.40
CA PHE A 253 10.80 -5.97 19.99
C PHE A 253 11.99 -5.23 19.35
N THR A 254 12.69 -4.39 20.09
CA THR A 254 13.87 -3.67 19.58
C THR A 254 15.05 -4.59 19.29
N SER A 255 15.20 -5.68 20.04
CA SER A 255 16.24 -6.69 19.79
C SER A 255 15.93 -7.59 18.59
N VAL A 256 14.67 -7.68 18.20
CA VAL A 256 14.14 -8.62 17.22
C VAL A 256 13.99 -8.03 15.84
N LEU A 257 13.69 -6.74 15.73
CA LEU A 257 13.77 -6.02 14.44
C LEU A 257 15.20 -6.04 13.86
N SER A 258 16.20 -6.19 14.71
CA SER A 258 17.60 -6.35 14.27
C SER A 258 17.92 -7.75 13.72
N SER A 259 17.18 -8.79 14.11
CA SER A 259 17.50 -10.20 13.77
C SER A 259 16.52 -10.86 12.79
N GLY A 260 15.36 -10.26 12.50
CA GLY A 260 14.40 -10.80 11.51
C GLY A 260 13.75 -12.15 11.84
N LEU A 261 14.17 -12.79 12.93
CA LEU A 261 13.78 -14.15 13.29
C LEU A 261 12.46 -14.26 14.07
N LEU A 262 12.04 -13.21 14.78
CA LEU A 262 10.91 -13.33 15.72
C LEU A 262 9.54 -13.24 15.05
N ILE A 263 9.43 -12.60 13.88
CA ILE A 263 8.15 -12.53 13.15
C ILE A 263 7.78 -13.94 12.68
N ILE A 264 8.76 -14.70 12.19
CA ILE A 264 8.57 -16.10 11.82
C ILE A 264 8.23 -16.93 13.08
N TYR A 265 8.84 -16.62 14.22
CA TYR A 265 8.63 -17.35 15.48
C TYR A 265 7.23 -17.11 16.07
N LEU A 266 6.68 -15.91 15.96
CA LEU A 266 5.32 -15.61 16.44
C LEU A 266 4.22 -16.21 15.57
N ILE A 267 4.44 -16.25 14.26
CA ILE A 267 3.56 -16.98 13.34
C ILE A 267 3.62 -18.47 13.65
N LEU A 268 4.81 -19.03 13.91
CA LEU A 268 4.99 -20.44 14.24
C LEU A 268 4.44 -20.84 15.61
N LEU A 269 4.44 -19.95 16.61
CA LEU A 269 3.87 -20.23 17.93
C LEU A 269 2.33 -20.32 17.91
N LYS A 270 1.66 -19.55 17.03
CA LYS A 270 0.21 -19.69 16.82
C LYS A 270 -0.17 -21.03 16.20
N PHE A 271 0.73 -21.66 15.45
CA PHE A 271 0.50 -22.98 14.85
C PHE A 271 0.74 -24.16 15.81
N LYS A 272 1.36 -23.94 16.97
CA LYS A 272 1.61 -25.02 17.96
C LYS A 272 0.62 -25.07 19.12
N SER A 273 -0.34 -24.13 19.21
CA SER A 273 -1.33 -24.06 20.29
C SER A 273 -2.75 -24.44 19.86
N THR A 274 -2.89 -25.08 18.72
CA THR A 274 -4.07 -25.82 18.28
C THR A 274 -3.65 -27.26 17.97
#